data_c900cf3e3ed6eb15e22ee9c556c6db3a
#
_entry.id   c900cf3e3ed6eb15e22ee9c556c6db3a
#
_cell.length_a   1.000
_cell.length_b   1.000
_cell.length_c   1.000
_cell.angle_alpha   90.00
_cell.angle_beta   90.00
_cell.angle_gamma   90.00
#
_symmetry.space_group_name_H-M   'P 1'
#
loop_
_entity.id
_entity.type
_entity.pdbx_description
1 polymer ?
#
loop_
_entity_poly.entity_id
_entity_poly.type
_entity_poly.pdbx_seq_one_letter_code
_entity_poly.pdbx_strand_id
1 'polypeptide(L)' 'MSENTEPLKIVSWSIIAEWNNGKTENIGNVDDDTAQMVDDYLTDYEKQVNDELNSKYKE' A
#
# COMPACT_ATOMS: atom_id res chain seq x y z
N MET A 1 -6.65 -11.91 22.10
CA MET A 1 -6.27 -11.65 21.84
C MET A 1 -5.35 -11.64 21.20
N SER A 2 -5.06 -11.73 20.59
CA SER A 2 -4.14 -11.83 20.04
C SER A 2 -3.64 -10.87 19.55
N GLU A 3 -2.98 -10.38 19.84
CA GLU A 3 -2.55 -9.44 19.34
C GLU A 3 -1.61 -9.60 18.43
N ASN A 4 -1.59 -9.14 17.38
CA ASN A 4 -0.67 -9.20 16.37
C ASN A 4 0.36 -8.20 16.62
N THR A 5 1.47 -8.60 17.02
CA THR A 5 2.54 -7.67 17.29
C THR A 5 3.43 -7.45 16.10
N GLU A 6 3.16 -8.12 14.99
CA GLU A 6 3.98 -7.91 13.82
C GLU A 6 3.56 -6.70 13.07
N PRO A 7 4.48 -5.99 12.44
CA PRO A 7 4.10 -4.83 11.64
C PRO A 7 3.31 -5.26 10.43
N LEU A 8 2.47 -4.36 9.98
CA LEU A 8 1.70 -4.61 8.77
C LEU A 8 2.59 -4.49 7.56
N LYS A 9 2.35 -5.32 6.59
CA LYS A 9 3.13 -5.31 5.36
C LYS A 9 2.24 -5.36 4.16
N ILE A 10 2.65 -4.64 3.13
CA ILE A 10 1.91 -4.66 1.87
C ILE A 10 2.50 -5.78 1.03
N VAL A 11 1.70 -6.80 0.76
CA VAL A 11 2.20 -7.96 0.05
C VAL A 11 1.92 -7.90 -1.44
N SER A 12 1.05 -7.03 -1.88
CA SER A 12 0.81 -6.87 -3.31
C SER A 12 0.04 -5.58 -3.53
N TRP A 13 0.07 -5.09 -4.76
CA TRP A 13 -0.67 -3.89 -5.10
C TRP A 13 -0.99 -3.92 -6.58
N SER A 14 -1.93 -3.09 -6.94
CA SER A 14 -2.28 -2.95 -8.35
C SER A 14 -2.79 -1.53 -8.54
N ILE A 15 -2.91 -1.14 -9.80
CA ILE A 15 -3.37 0.18 -10.15
C ILE A 15 -4.70 0.04 -10.86
N ILE A 16 -5.68 0.82 -10.43
CA ILE A 16 -6.99 0.78 -11.04
C ILE A 16 -7.24 2.12 -11.70
N ALA A 17 -7.54 2.09 -12.98
CA ALA A 17 -7.84 3.28 -13.72
C ALA A 17 -9.33 3.35 -14.00
N GLU A 18 -9.87 4.52 -13.85
CA GLU A 18 -11.28 4.73 -14.12
C GLU A 18 -11.37 5.64 -15.34
N TRP A 19 -11.98 5.14 -16.40
CA TRP A 19 -12.07 5.89 -17.64
C TRP A 19 -13.32 6.74 -17.64
N ASN A 20 -13.29 7.80 -18.42
CA ASN A 20 -14.44 8.71 -18.43
C ASN A 20 -15.64 8.15 -19.16
N ASN A 21 -15.54 6.94 -19.69
CA ASN A 21 -16.71 6.29 -20.26
C ASN A 21 -17.36 5.34 -19.25
N GLY A 22 -16.94 5.40 -18.01
CA GLY A 22 -17.55 4.60 -16.96
C GLY A 22 -16.91 3.25 -16.74
N LYS A 23 -15.87 2.94 -17.47
CA LYS A 23 -15.21 1.64 -17.31
C LYS A 23 -14.06 1.72 -16.35
N THR A 24 -13.74 0.61 -15.71
CA THR A 24 -12.59 0.53 -14.85
C THR A 24 -11.66 -0.53 -15.39
N GLU A 25 -10.39 -0.38 -15.12
CA GLU A 25 -9.39 -1.29 -15.62
C GLU A 25 -8.35 -1.53 -14.54
N ASN A 26 -8.01 -2.78 -14.33
CA ASN A 26 -6.99 -3.12 -13.37
C ASN A 26 -5.68 -3.27 -14.14
N ILE A 27 -4.73 -2.39 -13.84
CA ILE A 27 -3.45 -2.41 -14.51
C ILE A 27 -2.47 -3.14 -13.62
N GLY A 28 -2.24 -4.39 -13.91
CA GLY A 28 -1.38 -5.19 -13.07
C GLY A 28 0.07 -5.21 -13.52
N ASN A 29 0.29 -4.87 -14.78
CA ASN A 29 1.64 -4.86 -15.31
C ASN A 29 2.13 -3.47 -15.53
N VAL A 30 3.17 -3.09 -14.82
CA VAL A 30 3.79 -1.79 -15.02
C VAL A 30 5.26 -2.03 -15.26
N ASP A 31 5.92 -1.06 -15.86
CA ASP A 31 7.34 -1.21 -16.12
C ASP A 31 8.12 -1.09 -14.81
N ASP A 32 9.38 -1.45 -14.89
CA ASP A 32 10.21 -1.52 -13.69
C ASP A 32 10.32 -0.17 -12.99
N ASP A 33 10.48 0.86 -13.75
CA ASP A 33 10.62 2.20 -13.17
C ASP A 33 9.37 2.58 -12.39
N THR A 34 8.23 2.35 -12.99
CA THR A 34 6.98 2.68 -12.33
C THR A 34 6.79 1.81 -11.09
N ALA A 35 7.11 0.54 -11.22
CA ALA A 35 6.97 -0.38 -10.09
C ALA A 35 7.85 0.07 -8.93
N GLN A 36 9.04 0.54 -9.24
CA GLN A 36 9.93 0.98 -8.20
C GLN A 36 9.40 2.22 -7.50
N MET A 37 8.85 3.14 -8.24
CA MET A 37 8.27 4.33 -7.64
C MET A 37 7.12 3.99 -6.72
N VAL A 38 6.28 3.07 -7.15
CA VAL A 38 5.16 2.66 -6.32
C VAL A 38 5.67 1.94 -5.08
N ASP A 39 6.66 1.07 -5.25
CA ASP A 39 7.23 0.36 -4.11
C ASP A 39 7.78 1.34 -3.08
N ASP A 40 8.50 2.35 -3.53
CA ASP A 40 9.04 3.34 -2.62
C ASP A 40 7.94 4.08 -1.89
N TYR A 41 6.91 4.44 -2.62
CA TYR A 41 5.80 5.15 -2.02
C TYR A 41 5.10 4.27 -0.98
N LEU A 42 4.89 3.01 -1.32
CA LEU A 42 4.17 2.12 -0.42
C LEU A 42 5.00 1.78 0.81
N THR A 43 6.31 1.72 0.65
CA THR A 43 7.18 1.48 1.79
C THR A 43 7.04 2.61 2.81
N ASP A 44 7.00 3.84 2.32
CA ASP A 44 6.78 4.97 3.19
C ASP A 44 5.41 4.93 3.82
N TYR A 45 4.42 4.60 3.05
CA TYR A 45 3.07 4.54 3.55
C TYR A 45 2.94 3.47 4.62
N GLU A 46 3.55 2.35 4.38
CA GLU A 46 3.56 1.25 5.32
C GLU A 46 4.14 1.69 6.65
N LYS A 47 5.22 2.43 6.58
CA LYS A 47 5.85 2.92 7.76
C LYS A 47 4.96 3.89 8.52
N GLN A 48 4.28 4.75 7.81
CA GLN A 48 3.37 5.68 8.43
C GLN A 48 2.24 4.98 9.16
N VAL A 49 1.67 3.97 8.53
CA VAL A 49 0.58 3.23 9.14
C VAL A 49 1.04 2.54 10.41
N ASN A 50 2.21 1.93 10.36
CA ASN A 50 2.73 1.25 11.53
C ASN A 50 3.08 2.21 12.64
N ASP A 51 3.59 3.38 12.30
CA ASP A 51 3.86 4.39 13.29
C ASP A 51 2.60 4.84 13.98
N GLU A 52 1.56 5.01 13.21
CA GLU A 52 0.29 5.42 13.77
C GLU A 52 -0.27 4.38 14.71
N LEU A 53 -0.16 3.14 14.33
CA LEU A 53 -0.64 2.07 15.18
C LEU A 53 0.15 2.01 16.48
N ASN A 54 1.44 2.17 16.37
CA ASN A 54 2.28 2.17 17.56
C ASN A 54 1.94 3.32 18.48
N SER A 55 1.69 4.46 17.92
CA SER A 55 1.32 5.60 18.69
C SER A 55 0.05 5.37 19.47
N LYS A 56 -0.91 4.74 18.82
CA LYS A 56 -2.14 4.47 19.46
C LYS A 56 -2.00 3.56 20.63
N TYR A 57 -1.21 2.54 20.47
CA TYR A 57 -1.05 1.60 21.54
C TYR A 57 -0.10 2.03 22.62
N LYS A 58 0.76 2.98 22.28
CA LYS A 58 1.68 3.41 23.24
C LYS A 58 1.13 4.23 24.30
N GLU A 59 0.11 4.79 24.15
CA GLU A 59 -0.40 5.63 25.05
C GLU A 59 -0.88 5.18 26.03
#